data_a2c206d770f122718d02edb50f98aab8
#
_entry.id   a2c206d770f122718d02edb50f98aab8
#
_cell.length_a   1.000
_cell.length_b   1.000
_cell.length_c   1.000
_cell.angle_alpha   90.00
_cell.angle_beta   90.00
_cell.angle_gamma   90.00
#
_symmetry.space_group_name_H-M   'P 1'
#
loop_
_entity.id
_entity.type
_entity.pdbx_description
1 polymer ?
#
loop_
_entity_poly.entity_id
_entity_poly.type
_entity_poly.pdbx_seq_one_letter_code
_entity_poly.pdbx_strand_id
1 'polypeptide(L)'
;MSAPATPALCRQIAFFALGPLLCFSLKDLPPLEGMNPDGMVCLAGCAWLMLWWMTEVLPLPVTSLMAVPIFGFLGVMAPDKVFATIGHPAMMLIFGATIIVGVWKESNLIERYAYWCFNLPFVRGNPVRMVLIFTFGAGVMSAIAPNIPLTILFISIAVAIGKSCNLAPDNNMMRSLCTLSAIAPALGGVGTPLGGAPNIVVIAIVATVLGHDITFWEWSALGMPLVFVTLFACFAITALLFPVGKAGKGFSMPEGYLKKKIEALGPVSAHEHVAIWIMVVALVLWCSGPQIFSALGLEEEARMMTAPVIAVLMGASALLVPIIVLQIGAIAFGQVLLKGGVDKWMAQCIQMLLGDIHGLLVWFALVFITGFFSQIIMSLAVIPLMLPITAGLAGIYGFDPLLACISVGFV
;
A
#
# COMPACT_ATOMS: atom_id res chain seq x y z
N MET A 1 17.16 -41.76 14.93
CA MET A 1 16.84 -40.90 16.10
C MET A 1 16.73 -39.48 15.58
N SER A 2 15.49 -38.97 15.44
CA SER A 2 15.24 -37.59 15.02
C SER A 2 15.66 -36.65 16.15
N ALA A 3 16.44 -35.63 15.81
CA ALA A 3 16.79 -34.56 16.75
C ALA A 3 15.49 -33.95 17.37
N PRO A 4 15.51 -33.63 18.68
CA PRO A 4 14.34 -33.02 19.30
C PRO A 4 14.01 -31.68 18.57
N ALA A 5 12.74 -31.53 18.20
CA ALA A 5 12.27 -30.29 17.54
C ALA A 5 12.62 -29.09 18.43
N THR A 6 13.23 -28.06 17.83
CA THR A 6 13.52 -26.82 18.56
C THR A 6 12.22 -26.19 19.06
N PRO A 7 12.22 -25.47 20.21
CA PRO A 7 11.00 -24.80 20.71
C PRO A 7 10.30 -23.91 19.68
N ALA A 8 11.06 -23.33 18.75
CA ALA A 8 10.55 -22.55 17.64
C ALA A 8 9.74 -23.40 16.66
N LEU A 9 10.21 -24.58 16.30
CA LEU A 9 9.52 -25.51 15.40
C LEU A 9 8.22 -26.03 16.03
N CYS A 10 8.25 -26.39 17.33
CA CYS A 10 7.03 -26.81 18.04
C CYS A 10 5.96 -25.72 18.04
N ARG A 11 6.37 -24.47 18.24
CA ARG A 11 5.47 -23.30 18.19
C ARG A 11 4.88 -23.10 16.78
N GLN A 12 5.70 -23.21 15.74
CA GLN A 12 5.22 -23.11 14.35
C GLN A 12 4.22 -24.22 14.00
N ILE A 13 4.51 -25.48 14.39
CA ILE A 13 3.59 -26.60 14.18
C ILE A 13 2.28 -26.37 14.93
N ALA A 14 2.34 -25.87 16.18
CA ALA A 14 1.15 -25.58 16.98
C ALA A 14 0.27 -24.53 16.31
N PHE A 15 0.82 -23.40 15.85
CA PHE A 15 0.05 -22.36 15.14
C PHE A 15 -0.44 -22.83 13.78
N PHE A 16 0.34 -23.67 13.07
CA PHE A 16 -0.11 -24.27 11.81
C PHE A 16 -1.36 -25.12 12.00
N ALA A 17 -1.38 -25.98 13.04
CA ALA A 17 -2.52 -26.83 13.34
C ALA A 17 -3.70 -26.06 13.97
N LEU A 18 -3.43 -24.97 14.70
CA LEU A 18 -4.45 -24.17 15.36
C LEU A 18 -5.40 -23.51 14.35
N GLY A 19 -4.91 -23.07 13.19
CA GLY A 19 -5.74 -22.47 12.15
C GLY A 19 -6.88 -23.39 11.68
N PRO A 20 -6.59 -24.57 11.12
CA PRO A 20 -7.63 -25.55 10.78
C PRO A 20 -8.53 -25.93 11.96
N LEU A 21 -7.95 -26.18 13.15
CA LEU A 21 -8.74 -26.53 14.33
C LEU A 21 -9.73 -25.45 14.69
N LEU A 22 -9.32 -24.19 14.67
CA LEU A 22 -10.21 -23.03 14.90
C LEU A 22 -11.32 -22.98 13.85
N CYS A 23 -10.97 -23.15 12.58
CA CYS A 23 -11.92 -23.16 11.49
C CYS A 23 -12.99 -24.26 11.67
N PHE A 24 -12.54 -25.50 11.90
CA PHE A 24 -13.48 -26.63 12.06
C PHE A 24 -14.31 -26.56 13.35
N SER A 25 -13.86 -25.86 14.37
CA SER A 25 -14.66 -25.61 15.57
C SER A 25 -15.72 -24.54 15.41
N LEU A 26 -15.51 -23.58 14.50
CA LEU A 26 -16.41 -22.44 14.31
C LEU A 26 -17.39 -22.64 13.15
N LYS A 27 -17.02 -23.36 12.09
CA LYS A 27 -17.80 -23.45 10.84
C LYS A 27 -19.20 -24.03 10.99
N ASP A 28 -19.39 -24.93 11.96
CA ASP A 28 -20.66 -25.65 12.20
C ASP A 28 -21.55 -24.96 13.25
N LEU A 29 -21.10 -23.81 13.79
CA LEU A 29 -21.92 -23.01 14.69
C LEU A 29 -23.07 -22.34 13.92
N PRO A 30 -24.24 -22.16 14.58
CA PRO A 30 -25.36 -21.48 13.95
C PRO A 30 -24.97 -20.04 13.57
N PRO A 31 -25.43 -19.56 12.40
CA PRO A 31 -25.17 -18.18 11.99
C PRO A 31 -25.76 -17.20 13.02
N LEU A 32 -25.03 -16.14 13.28
CA LEU A 32 -25.44 -15.08 14.19
C LEU A 32 -26.61 -14.29 13.57
N GLU A 33 -27.39 -13.63 14.41
CA GLU A 33 -28.54 -12.86 13.97
C GLU A 33 -28.13 -11.79 12.92
N GLY A 34 -28.81 -11.77 11.78
CA GLY A 34 -28.48 -10.88 10.65
C GLY A 34 -27.42 -11.40 9.68
N MET A 35 -26.84 -12.57 9.92
CA MET A 35 -25.82 -13.18 9.06
C MET A 35 -26.46 -14.16 8.05
N ASN A 36 -25.88 -14.24 6.85
CA ASN A 36 -26.27 -15.25 5.87
C ASN A 36 -25.98 -16.68 6.39
N PRO A 37 -26.67 -17.72 5.88
CA PRO A 37 -26.45 -19.11 6.33
C PRO A 37 -24.97 -19.56 6.26
N ASP A 38 -24.24 -19.14 5.23
CA ASP A 38 -22.83 -19.46 5.05
C ASP A 38 -21.86 -18.56 5.83
N GLY A 39 -22.40 -17.59 6.60
CA GLY A 39 -21.59 -16.56 7.26
C GLY A 39 -20.60 -17.12 8.27
N MET A 40 -20.98 -18.14 9.03
CA MET A 40 -20.09 -18.80 10.01
C MET A 40 -18.94 -19.54 9.33
N VAL A 41 -19.19 -20.18 8.20
CA VAL A 41 -18.17 -20.85 7.40
C VAL A 41 -17.17 -19.83 6.84
N CYS A 42 -17.68 -18.68 6.36
CA CYS A 42 -16.84 -17.55 5.90
C CYS A 42 -15.96 -17.02 7.04
N LEU A 43 -16.56 -16.73 8.21
CA LEU A 43 -15.83 -16.27 9.39
C LEU A 43 -14.76 -17.27 9.85
N ALA A 44 -15.09 -18.54 9.87
CA ALA A 44 -14.16 -19.60 10.28
C ALA A 44 -12.94 -19.68 9.34
N GLY A 45 -13.14 -19.59 8.03
CA GLY A 45 -12.07 -19.55 7.04
C GLY A 45 -11.22 -18.27 7.16
N CYS A 46 -11.86 -17.14 7.40
CA CYS A 46 -11.17 -15.86 7.64
C CYS A 46 -10.33 -15.92 8.93
N ALA A 47 -10.89 -16.46 10.02
CA ALA A 47 -10.15 -16.61 11.29
C ALA A 47 -8.91 -17.49 11.13
N TRP A 48 -9.01 -18.56 10.36
CA TRP A 48 -7.85 -19.41 10.02
C TRP A 48 -6.75 -18.62 9.31
N LEU A 49 -7.09 -17.92 8.22
CA LEU A 49 -6.12 -17.13 7.45
C LEU A 49 -5.53 -15.98 8.26
N MET A 50 -6.35 -15.26 9.03
CA MET A 50 -5.87 -14.17 9.90
C MET A 50 -4.88 -14.69 10.95
N LEU A 51 -5.17 -15.84 11.57
CA LEU A 51 -4.23 -16.46 12.51
C LEU A 51 -2.89 -16.76 11.86
N TRP A 52 -2.89 -17.32 10.65
CA TRP A 52 -1.66 -17.63 9.93
C TRP A 52 -0.92 -16.38 9.46
N TRP A 53 -1.62 -15.30 9.08
CA TRP A 53 -1.00 -14.02 8.75
C TRP A 53 -0.36 -13.36 9.98
N MET A 54 -1.07 -13.38 11.13
CA MET A 54 -0.57 -12.78 12.37
C MET A 54 0.62 -13.53 12.97
N THR A 55 0.63 -14.85 12.84
CA THR A 55 1.68 -15.71 13.42
C THR A 55 2.86 -15.97 12.48
N GLU A 56 2.72 -15.56 11.21
CA GLU A 56 3.71 -15.81 10.15
C GLU A 56 4.19 -17.27 10.10
N VAL A 57 3.28 -18.20 10.43
CA VAL A 57 3.59 -19.65 10.44
C VAL A 57 4.01 -20.18 9.07
N LEU A 58 3.49 -19.53 8.02
CA LEU A 58 3.95 -19.67 6.64
C LEU A 58 4.37 -18.28 6.14
N PRO A 59 5.24 -18.19 5.13
CA PRO A 59 5.52 -16.93 4.44
C PRO A 59 4.21 -16.27 3.99
N LEU A 60 4.07 -14.96 4.19
CA LEU A 60 2.84 -14.21 3.89
C LEU A 60 2.25 -14.49 2.49
N PRO A 61 3.06 -14.55 1.40
CA PRO A 61 2.53 -14.89 0.08
C PRO A 61 1.93 -16.30 0.01
N VAL A 62 2.53 -17.26 0.72
CA VAL A 62 2.04 -18.64 0.76
C VAL A 62 0.70 -18.70 1.50
N THR A 63 0.61 -18.04 2.67
CA THR A 63 -0.65 -17.93 3.41
C THR A 63 -1.75 -17.30 2.56
N SER A 64 -1.43 -16.26 1.80
CA SER A 64 -2.39 -15.60 0.90
C SER A 64 -2.86 -16.51 -0.22
N LEU A 65 -1.95 -17.32 -0.79
CA LEU A 65 -2.32 -18.30 -1.81
C LEU A 65 -3.21 -19.40 -1.23
N MET A 66 -3.02 -19.77 0.05
CA MET A 66 -3.86 -20.75 0.73
C MET A 66 -5.32 -20.31 0.91
N ALA A 67 -5.64 -19.01 0.75
CA ALA A 67 -7.01 -18.54 0.72
C ALA A 67 -7.83 -19.24 -0.37
N VAL A 68 -7.24 -19.48 -1.54
CA VAL A 68 -7.90 -20.12 -2.68
C VAL A 68 -8.37 -21.53 -2.34
N PRO A 69 -7.52 -22.48 -1.95
CA PRO A 69 -7.97 -23.83 -1.58
C PRO A 69 -8.84 -23.85 -0.31
N ILE A 70 -8.55 -23.03 0.71
CA ILE A 70 -9.33 -23.02 1.95
C ILE A 70 -10.79 -22.66 1.67
N PHE A 71 -11.06 -21.55 0.98
CA PHE A 71 -12.44 -21.16 0.67
C PHE A 71 -13.11 -22.05 -0.37
N GLY A 72 -12.33 -22.65 -1.28
CA GLY A 72 -12.81 -23.68 -2.18
C GLY A 72 -13.25 -24.94 -1.44
N PHE A 73 -12.44 -25.46 -0.51
CA PHE A 73 -12.76 -26.63 0.31
C PHE A 73 -13.91 -26.39 1.28
N LEU A 74 -14.02 -25.20 1.82
CA LEU A 74 -15.12 -24.81 2.69
C LEU A 74 -16.46 -24.64 1.93
N GLY A 75 -16.43 -24.73 0.60
CA GLY A 75 -17.62 -24.57 -0.24
C GLY A 75 -18.23 -23.17 -0.27
N VAL A 76 -17.50 -22.19 0.27
CA VAL A 76 -17.96 -20.80 0.34
C VAL A 76 -18.09 -20.18 -1.04
N MET A 77 -17.19 -20.55 -1.95
CA MET A 77 -17.14 -20.05 -3.31
C MET A 77 -16.71 -21.17 -4.26
N ALA A 78 -17.34 -21.25 -5.42
CA ALA A 78 -16.94 -22.22 -6.45
C ALA A 78 -15.45 -21.99 -6.83
N PRO A 79 -14.65 -23.06 -7.01
CA PRO A 79 -13.20 -22.93 -7.23
C PRO A 79 -12.84 -22.06 -8.42
N ASP A 80 -13.63 -22.12 -9.52
CA ASP A 80 -13.45 -21.26 -10.70
C ASP A 80 -13.58 -19.76 -10.36
N LYS A 81 -14.52 -19.39 -9.49
CA LYS A 81 -14.69 -18.00 -9.03
C LYS A 81 -13.58 -17.56 -8.11
N VAL A 82 -13.06 -18.45 -7.25
CA VAL A 82 -11.91 -18.15 -6.41
C VAL A 82 -10.66 -17.93 -7.29
N PHE A 83 -10.43 -18.80 -8.27
CA PHE A 83 -9.33 -18.63 -9.22
C PHE A 83 -9.48 -17.40 -10.12
N ALA A 84 -10.72 -16.99 -10.45
CA ALA A 84 -10.97 -15.78 -11.22
C ALA A 84 -10.45 -14.50 -10.53
N THR A 85 -10.25 -14.52 -9.20
CA THR A 85 -9.63 -13.39 -8.48
C THR A 85 -8.19 -13.13 -8.92
N ILE A 86 -7.47 -14.14 -9.43
CA ILE A 86 -6.12 -14.00 -9.98
C ILE A 86 -6.15 -13.13 -11.25
N GLY A 87 -7.20 -13.27 -12.08
CA GLY A 87 -7.41 -12.47 -13.29
C GLY A 87 -8.14 -11.14 -13.04
N HIS A 88 -8.38 -10.75 -11.78
CA HIS A 88 -9.06 -9.50 -11.48
C HIS A 88 -8.32 -8.30 -12.07
N PRO A 89 -9.01 -7.30 -12.68
CA PRO A 89 -8.37 -6.14 -13.30
C PRO A 89 -7.36 -5.42 -12.41
N ALA A 90 -7.66 -5.28 -11.10
CA ALA A 90 -6.73 -4.69 -10.14
C ALA A 90 -5.42 -5.50 -10.02
N MET A 91 -5.47 -6.83 -10.13
CA MET A 91 -4.25 -7.66 -10.11
C MET A 91 -3.41 -7.43 -11.37
N MET A 92 -4.06 -7.24 -12.52
CA MET A 92 -3.36 -6.90 -13.77
C MET A 92 -2.72 -5.51 -13.69
N LEU A 93 -3.36 -4.56 -13.01
CA LEU A 93 -2.76 -3.25 -12.73
C LEU A 93 -1.49 -3.39 -11.88
N ILE A 94 -1.54 -4.15 -10.78
CA ILE A 94 -0.37 -4.43 -9.94
C ILE A 94 0.73 -5.11 -10.73
N PHE A 95 0.38 -6.12 -11.51
CA PHE A 95 1.32 -6.87 -12.34
C PHE A 95 2.08 -5.94 -13.28
N GLY A 96 1.38 -5.15 -14.10
CA GLY A 96 2.00 -4.19 -15.02
C GLY A 96 2.79 -3.09 -14.30
N ALA A 97 2.23 -2.50 -13.24
CA ALA A 97 2.91 -1.49 -12.44
C ALA A 97 4.21 -2.01 -11.81
N THR A 98 4.21 -3.23 -11.30
CA THR A 98 5.40 -3.87 -10.72
C THR A 98 6.51 -4.01 -11.74
N ILE A 99 6.17 -4.34 -12.98
CA ILE A 99 7.13 -4.45 -14.09
C ILE A 99 7.75 -3.08 -14.39
N ILE A 100 6.93 -2.04 -14.53
CA ILE A 100 7.39 -0.67 -14.78
C ILE A 100 8.39 -0.23 -13.69
N VAL A 101 8.04 -0.47 -12.43
CA VAL A 101 8.90 -0.15 -11.28
C VAL A 101 10.17 -1.00 -11.25
N GLY A 102 10.12 -2.25 -11.72
CA GLY A 102 11.29 -3.12 -11.87
C GLY A 102 12.35 -2.49 -12.77
N VAL A 103 11.94 -1.94 -13.90
CA VAL A 103 12.84 -1.21 -14.82
C VAL A 103 13.48 0.02 -14.16
N TRP A 104 12.72 0.73 -13.33
CA TRP A 104 13.24 1.88 -12.57
C TRP A 104 14.29 1.49 -11.55
N LYS A 105 14.08 0.36 -10.86
CA LYS A 105 15.01 -0.14 -9.86
C LYS A 105 16.37 -0.52 -10.47
N GLU A 106 16.36 -1.09 -11.67
CA GLU A 106 17.58 -1.51 -12.36
C GLU A 106 18.32 -0.34 -13.04
N SER A 107 17.65 0.78 -13.27
CA SER A 107 18.17 1.92 -14.03
C SER A 107 18.86 3.01 -13.23
N ASN A 108 19.08 2.88 -11.92
CA ASN A 108 19.62 3.92 -11.03
C ASN A 108 18.83 5.25 -11.01
N LEU A 109 17.65 5.31 -11.65
CA LEU A 109 16.84 6.53 -11.73
C LEU A 109 16.43 7.07 -10.36
N ILE A 110 16.13 6.16 -9.43
CA ILE A 110 15.69 6.53 -8.09
C ILE A 110 16.83 7.23 -7.34
N GLU A 111 18.06 6.70 -7.44
CA GLU A 111 19.24 7.34 -6.84
C GLU A 111 19.53 8.71 -7.47
N ARG A 112 19.50 8.78 -8.80
CA ARG A 112 19.71 10.01 -9.56
C ARG A 112 18.69 11.08 -9.17
N TYR A 113 17.41 10.72 -9.06
CA TYR A 113 16.36 11.60 -8.59
C TYR A 113 16.65 12.13 -7.18
N ALA A 114 17.02 11.26 -6.24
CA ALA A 114 17.31 11.66 -4.88
C ALA A 114 18.49 12.67 -4.83
N TYR A 115 19.60 12.38 -5.51
CA TYR A 115 20.73 13.31 -5.56
C TYR A 115 20.38 14.61 -6.30
N TRP A 116 19.54 14.56 -7.32
CA TRP A 116 19.05 15.76 -8.00
C TRP A 116 18.25 16.65 -7.03
N CYS A 117 17.33 16.07 -6.25
CA CYS A 117 16.58 16.81 -5.25
C CYS A 117 17.49 17.56 -4.27
N PHE A 118 18.55 16.91 -3.79
CA PHE A 118 19.47 17.53 -2.84
C PHE A 118 20.40 18.58 -3.47
N ASN A 119 20.63 18.51 -4.77
CA ASN A 119 21.48 19.46 -5.49
C ASN A 119 20.74 20.73 -5.91
N LEU A 120 19.43 20.84 -5.64
CA LEU A 120 18.65 22.04 -5.96
C LEU A 120 19.27 23.29 -5.30
N PRO A 121 19.39 24.42 -6.02
CA PRO A 121 19.94 25.67 -5.47
C PRO A 121 19.26 26.14 -4.19
N PHE A 122 17.95 25.89 -4.08
CA PHE A 122 17.14 26.19 -2.90
C PHE A 122 17.61 25.48 -1.63
N VAL A 123 18.24 24.31 -1.75
CA VAL A 123 18.65 23.45 -0.62
C VAL A 123 20.00 23.84 -0.08
N ARG A 124 20.87 24.38 -0.94
CA ARG A 124 22.29 24.64 -0.63
C ARG A 124 22.48 25.46 0.66
N GLY A 125 23.28 24.93 1.58
CA GLY A 125 23.66 25.61 2.81
C GLY A 125 22.60 25.78 3.88
N ASN A 126 21.36 25.27 3.65
CA ASN A 126 20.30 25.37 4.65
C ASN A 126 19.81 23.98 5.08
N PRO A 127 20.13 23.55 6.32
CA PRO A 127 19.76 22.22 6.79
C PRO A 127 18.24 21.99 6.88
N VAL A 128 17.47 23.03 7.21
CA VAL A 128 16.00 22.93 7.29
C VAL A 128 15.40 22.68 5.90
N ARG A 129 15.89 23.41 4.88
CA ARG A 129 15.45 23.21 3.50
C ARG A 129 15.83 21.83 2.97
N MET A 130 16.99 21.34 3.41
CA MET A 130 17.42 19.99 3.07
C MET A 130 16.48 18.93 3.63
N VAL A 131 16.10 19.03 4.91
CA VAL A 131 15.14 18.12 5.53
C VAL A 131 13.77 18.22 4.85
N LEU A 132 13.33 19.43 4.48
CA LEU A 132 12.10 19.65 3.74
C LEU A 132 12.12 18.91 2.39
N ILE A 133 13.13 19.16 1.57
CA ILE A 133 13.27 18.53 0.25
C ILE A 133 13.47 17.02 0.37
N PHE A 134 14.16 16.55 1.41
CA PHE A 134 14.28 15.13 1.72
C PHE A 134 12.89 14.50 1.95
N THR A 135 12.05 15.14 2.77
CA THR A 135 10.70 14.67 3.06
C THR A 135 9.84 14.61 1.80
N PHE A 136 9.77 15.74 1.08
CA PHE A 136 8.95 15.82 -0.13
C PHE A 136 9.51 14.97 -1.27
N GLY A 137 10.84 14.92 -1.43
CA GLY A 137 11.47 14.08 -2.44
C GLY A 137 11.18 12.60 -2.22
N ALA A 138 11.31 12.12 -1.00
CA ALA A 138 10.98 10.73 -0.66
C ALA A 138 9.48 10.43 -0.83
N GLY A 139 8.62 11.33 -0.36
CA GLY A 139 7.17 11.14 -0.44
C GLY A 139 6.64 11.20 -1.87
N VAL A 140 7.00 12.20 -2.66
CA VAL A 140 6.55 12.33 -4.06
C VAL A 140 7.05 11.17 -4.91
N MET A 141 8.30 10.73 -4.70
CA MET A 141 8.82 9.56 -5.41
C MET A 141 8.03 8.29 -5.05
N SER A 142 7.59 8.17 -3.81
CA SER A 142 6.81 7.02 -3.35
C SER A 142 5.39 6.97 -3.92
N ALA A 143 4.87 8.07 -4.45
CA ALA A 143 3.61 8.05 -5.17
C ALA A 143 3.67 7.19 -6.46
N ILE A 144 4.87 6.94 -7.00
CA ILE A 144 5.07 6.19 -8.24
C ILE A 144 6.02 5.00 -8.10
N ALA A 145 6.64 4.84 -6.94
CA ALA A 145 7.59 3.75 -6.68
C ALA A 145 7.31 3.12 -5.30
N PRO A 146 7.57 1.81 -5.11
CA PRO A 146 7.25 1.11 -3.87
C PRO A 146 7.95 1.69 -2.65
N ASN A 147 7.23 1.79 -1.53
CA ASN A 147 7.68 2.41 -0.29
C ASN A 147 8.95 1.76 0.28
N ILE A 148 9.02 0.41 0.33
CA ILE A 148 10.10 -0.32 0.99
C ILE A 148 11.47 -0.07 0.33
N PRO A 149 11.64 -0.23 -1.00
CA PRO A 149 12.90 0.10 -1.66
C PRO A 149 13.31 1.57 -1.46
N LEU A 150 12.35 2.50 -1.51
CA LEU A 150 12.62 3.92 -1.28
C LEU A 150 13.07 4.19 0.15
N THR A 151 12.43 3.59 1.14
CA THR A 151 12.84 3.69 2.55
C THR A 151 14.30 3.27 2.71
N ILE A 152 14.69 2.10 2.17
CA ILE A 152 16.06 1.60 2.25
C ILE A 152 17.05 2.56 1.57
N LEU A 153 16.69 3.06 0.40
CA LEU A 153 17.53 4.03 -0.34
C LEU A 153 17.69 5.32 0.45
N PHE A 154 16.59 5.93 0.91
CA PHE A 154 16.64 7.21 1.62
C PHE A 154 17.34 7.10 2.97
N ILE A 155 17.20 5.98 3.70
CA ILE A 155 18.01 5.71 4.90
C ILE A 155 19.50 5.64 4.53
N SER A 156 19.85 4.95 3.46
CA SER A 156 21.25 4.83 3.00
C SER A 156 21.84 6.20 2.64
N ILE A 157 21.07 7.04 1.98
CA ILE A 157 21.45 8.43 1.64
C ILE A 157 21.59 9.27 2.91
N ALA A 158 20.64 9.17 3.86
CA ALA A 158 20.71 9.89 5.14
C ALA A 158 21.99 9.55 5.90
N VAL A 159 22.33 8.26 5.99
CA VAL A 159 23.58 7.79 6.64
C VAL A 159 24.81 8.28 5.88
N ALA A 160 24.79 8.23 4.55
CA ALA A 160 25.92 8.73 3.74
C ALA A 160 26.15 10.24 3.91
N ILE A 161 25.07 11.04 3.95
CA ILE A 161 25.13 12.47 4.25
C ILE A 161 25.68 12.69 5.66
N GLY A 162 25.19 11.98 6.66
CA GLY A 162 25.66 12.09 8.03
C GLY A 162 27.16 11.82 8.16
N LYS A 163 27.63 10.75 7.53
CA LYS A 163 29.07 10.41 7.49
C LYS A 163 29.91 11.49 6.78
N SER A 164 29.43 12.01 5.65
CA SER A 164 30.18 13.04 4.89
C SER A 164 30.25 14.37 5.61
N CYS A 165 29.30 14.67 6.48
CA CYS A 165 29.24 15.89 7.29
C CYS A 165 29.75 15.66 8.72
N ASN A 166 30.34 14.49 9.04
CA ASN A 166 30.83 14.12 10.38
C ASN A 166 29.76 14.33 11.48
N LEU A 167 28.50 14.03 11.17
CA LEU A 167 27.40 14.15 12.15
C LEU A 167 27.38 12.95 13.08
N ALA A 168 27.25 13.21 14.39
CA ALA A 168 27.05 12.16 15.36
C ALA A 168 25.65 11.49 15.16
N PRO A 169 25.49 10.19 15.50
CA PRO A 169 24.21 9.50 15.34
C PRO A 169 23.04 10.13 16.11
N ASP A 170 23.32 10.79 17.22
CA ASP A 170 22.38 11.49 18.09
C ASP A 170 22.09 12.92 17.67
N ASN A 171 22.73 13.40 16.61
CA ASN A 171 22.49 14.73 16.05
C ASN A 171 21.07 14.86 15.51
N ASN A 172 20.41 15.98 15.78
CA ASN A 172 19.02 16.23 15.36
C ASN A 172 18.82 16.12 13.85
N MET A 173 19.81 16.49 13.04
CA MET A 173 19.76 16.31 11.60
C MET A 173 19.69 14.83 11.21
N MET A 174 20.53 13.97 11.83
CA MET A 174 20.51 12.54 11.60
C MET A 174 19.18 11.91 12.03
N ARG A 175 18.70 12.28 13.22
CA ARG A 175 17.39 11.81 13.72
C ARG A 175 16.28 12.21 12.76
N SER A 176 16.24 13.46 12.29
CA SER A 176 15.26 13.94 11.32
C SER A 176 15.32 13.15 10.02
N LEU A 177 16.49 13.01 9.41
CA LEU A 177 16.65 12.31 8.14
C LEU A 177 16.28 10.83 8.26
N CYS A 178 16.71 10.13 9.32
CA CYS A 178 16.40 8.72 9.52
C CYS A 178 14.90 8.50 9.77
N THR A 179 14.26 9.33 10.60
CA THR A 179 12.82 9.26 10.86
C THR A 179 12.02 9.48 9.58
N LEU A 180 12.36 10.54 8.83
CA LEU A 180 11.67 10.88 7.59
C LEU A 180 11.92 9.90 6.46
N SER A 181 13.07 9.21 6.46
CA SER A 181 13.31 8.11 5.51
C SER A 181 12.30 6.98 5.61
N ALA A 182 11.80 6.70 6.81
CA ALA A 182 10.80 5.67 7.04
C ALA A 182 9.37 6.18 6.79
N ILE A 183 9.04 7.36 7.29
CA ILE A 183 7.67 7.88 7.31
C ILE A 183 7.28 8.51 5.97
N ALA A 184 8.15 9.32 5.34
CA ALA A 184 7.79 10.05 4.13
C ALA A 184 7.45 9.15 2.94
N PRO A 185 8.17 8.05 2.65
CA PRO A 185 7.73 7.11 1.62
C PRO A 185 6.38 6.46 1.93
N ALA A 186 6.13 6.08 3.20
CA ALA A 186 4.86 5.48 3.59
C ALA A 186 3.67 6.43 3.34
N LEU A 187 3.80 7.70 3.74
CA LEU A 187 2.81 8.74 3.46
C LEU A 187 2.65 9.01 1.96
N GLY A 188 3.76 9.09 1.24
CA GLY A 188 3.78 9.38 -0.21
C GLY A 188 3.11 8.31 -1.05
N GLY A 189 3.22 7.04 -0.63
CA GLY A 189 2.65 5.91 -1.33
C GLY A 189 1.13 5.94 -1.48
N VAL A 190 0.44 6.73 -0.66
CA VAL A 190 -1.02 6.92 -0.76
C VAL A 190 -1.42 7.77 -1.98
N GLY A 191 -0.50 8.57 -2.51
CA GLY A 191 -0.77 9.60 -3.52
C GLY A 191 -1.34 9.10 -4.84
N THR A 192 -0.96 7.91 -5.29
CA THR A 192 -1.49 7.31 -6.52
C THR A 192 -1.77 5.82 -6.33
N PRO A 193 -2.55 5.19 -7.21
CA PRO A 193 -2.76 3.74 -7.18
C PRO A 193 -1.46 2.93 -7.18
N LEU A 194 -0.39 3.46 -7.78
CA LEU A 194 0.89 2.76 -7.93
C LEU A 194 1.79 2.81 -6.70
N GLY A 195 1.62 3.81 -5.84
CA GLY A 195 2.53 4.06 -4.73
C GLY A 195 2.50 2.99 -3.65
N GLY A 196 1.41 2.22 -3.57
CA GLY A 196 1.30 1.14 -2.58
C GLY A 196 0.33 0.05 -2.99
N ALA A 197 0.67 -1.20 -2.67
CA ALA A 197 -0.19 -2.34 -2.89
C ALA A 197 -1.57 -2.21 -2.20
N PRO A 198 -1.70 -1.65 -0.99
CA PRO A 198 -3.00 -1.43 -0.36
C PRO A 198 -3.97 -0.61 -1.19
N ASN A 199 -3.49 0.42 -1.90
CA ASN A 199 -4.33 1.29 -2.72
C ASN A 199 -5.11 0.50 -3.77
N ILE A 200 -4.46 -0.46 -4.40
CA ILE A 200 -5.06 -1.30 -5.45
C ILE A 200 -6.06 -2.28 -4.86
N VAL A 201 -5.81 -2.79 -3.65
CA VAL A 201 -6.78 -3.62 -2.92
C VAL A 201 -8.05 -2.80 -2.61
N VAL A 202 -7.90 -1.55 -2.18
CA VAL A 202 -9.04 -0.63 -1.96
C VAL A 202 -9.84 -0.46 -3.26
N ILE A 203 -9.18 -0.15 -4.38
CA ILE A 203 -9.84 0.00 -5.69
C ILE A 203 -10.63 -1.26 -6.06
N ALA A 204 -10.02 -2.44 -5.90
CA ALA A 204 -10.66 -3.72 -6.21
C ALA A 204 -11.89 -4.00 -5.33
N ILE A 205 -11.80 -3.71 -4.03
CA ILE A 205 -12.90 -3.95 -3.10
C ILE A 205 -14.02 -2.92 -3.32
N VAL A 206 -13.70 -1.65 -3.54
CA VAL A 206 -14.69 -0.62 -3.84
C VAL A 206 -15.44 -0.96 -5.14
N ALA A 207 -14.75 -1.40 -6.18
CA ALA A 207 -15.40 -1.88 -7.40
C ALA A 207 -16.36 -3.03 -7.12
N THR A 208 -16.01 -3.96 -6.23
CA THR A 208 -16.84 -5.10 -5.86
C THR A 208 -18.02 -4.71 -4.97
N VAL A 209 -17.81 -3.83 -3.98
CA VAL A 209 -18.81 -3.46 -2.95
C VAL A 209 -19.78 -2.41 -3.47
N LEU A 210 -19.26 -1.39 -4.14
CA LEU A 210 -20.03 -0.22 -4.56
C LEU A 210 -20.37 -0.23 -6.06
N GLY A 211 -19.80 -1.16 -6.84
CA GLY A 211 -19.96 -1.20 -8.29
C GLY A 211 -19.35 0.01 -9.00
N HIS A 212 -18.39 0.69 -8.35
CA HIS A 212 -17.72 1.88 -8.88
C HIS A 212 -16.24 1.60 -9.10
N ASP A 213 -15.79 1.71 -10.35
CA ASP A 213 -14.40 1.57 -10.73
C ASP A 213 -13.67 2.89 -10.51
N ILE A 214 -12.90 2.97 -9.42
CA ILE A 214 -12.07 4.16 -9.14
C ILE A 214 -10.99 4.27 -10.21
N THR A 215 -11.00 5.37 -10.95
CA THR A 215 -9.98 5.68 -11.95
C THR A 215 -8.66 6.12 -11.31
N PHE A 216 -7.56 6.04 -12.08
CA PHE A 216 -6.26 6.56 -11.62
C PHE A 216 -6.35 8.04 -11.23
N TRP A 217 -7.12 8.84 -11.99
CA TRP A 217 -7.30 10.26 -11.73
C TRP A 217 -8.11 10.53 -10.46
N GLU A 218 -9.23 9.85 -10.26
CA GLU A 218 -10.07 10.01 -9.06
C GLU A 218 -9.28 9.73 -7.78
N TRP A 219 -8.53 8.62 -7.76
CA TRP A 219 -7.66 8.33 -6.64
C TRP A 219 -6.61 9.42 -6.42
N SER A 220 -5.88 9.79 -7.48
CA SER A 220 -4.77 10.73 -7.37
C SER A 220 -5.22 12.15 -7.04
N ALA A 221 -6.40 12.56 -7.50
CA ALA A 221 -6.98 13.86 -7.19
C ALA A 221 -7.29 14.03 -5.69
N LEU A 222 -7.62 12.96 -5.01
CA LEU A 222 -7.81 12.94 -3.55
C LEU A 222 -6.50 12.65 -2.80
N GLY A 223 -5.73 11.67 -3.27
CA GLY A 223 -4.52 11.20 -2.61
C GLY A 223 -3.38 12.22 -2.63
N MET A 224 -3.09 12.84 -3.77
CA MET A 224 -1.96 13.77 -3.87
C MET A 224 -2.09 15.01 -2.96
N PRO A 225 -3.24 15.72 -2.89
CA PRO A 225 -3.40 16.79 -1.91
C PRO A 225 -3.19 16.33 -0.47
N LEU A 226 -3.74 15.16 -0.10
CA LEU A 226 -3.57 14.58 1.23
C LEU A 226 -2.09 14.30 1.51
N VAL A 227 -1.36 13.74 0.55
CA VAL A 227 0.09 13.51 0.66
C VAL A 227 0.85 14.81 0.94
N PHE A 228 0.57 15.88 0.21
CA PHE A 228 1.24 17.16 0.45
C PHE A 228 0.98 17.69 1.85
N VAL A 229 -0.26 17.62 2.34
CA VAL A 229 -0.63 18.06 3.69
C VAL A 229 0.05 17.20 4.75
N THR A 230 0.00 15.89 4.61
CA THR A 230 0.59 14.94 5.58
C THR A 230 2.12 15.00 5.59
N LEU A 231 2.77 15.14 4.44
CA LEU A 231 4.23 15.35 4.37
C LEU A 231 4.65 16.67 5.03
N PHE A 232 3.88 17.75 4.82
CA PHE A 232 4.15 19.02 5.48
C PHE A 232 3.97 18.91 7.00
N ALA A 233 2.90 18.27 7.45
CA ALA A 233 2.67 18.01 8.87
C ALA A 233 3.79 17.16 9.48
N CYS A 234 4.20 16.08 8.80
CA CYS A 234 5.29 15.22 9.23
C CYS A 234 6.62 15.98 9.31
N PHE A 235 6.93 16.80 8.31
CA PHE A 235 8.09 17.69 8.35
C PHE A 235 8.01 18.67 9.53
N ALA A 236 6.87 19.32 9.75
CA ALA A 236 6.70 20.28 10.84
C ALA A 236 6.86 19.63 12.21
N ILE A 237 6.22 18.47 12.43
CA ILE A 237 6.34 17.70 13.68
C ILE A 237 7.80 17.28 13.90
N THR A 238 8.46 16.76 12.88
CA THR A 238 9.86 16.35 12.97
C THR A 238 10.79 17.55 13.24
N ALA A 239 10.53 18.70 12.63
CA ALA A 239 11.28 19.93 12.89
C ALA A 239 11.08 20.47 14.31
N LEU A 240 9.91 20.25 14.92
CA LEU A 240 9.63 20.57 16.33
C LEU A 240 10.33 19.60 17.28
N LEU A 241 10.29 18.31 17.00
CA LEU A 241 10.90 17.27 17.85
C LEU A 241 12.43 17.28 17.76
N PHE A 242 12.96 17.52 16.58
CA PHE A 242 14.40 17.54 16.29
C PHE A 242 14.79 18.86 15.61
N PRO A 243 14.89 19.97 16.34
CA PRO A 243 15.16 21.29 15.77
C PRO A 243 16.53 21.34 15.11
N VAL A 244 16.56 21.36 13.79
CA VAL A 244 17.78 21.35 12.98
C VAL A 244 18.40 22.75 12.88
N GLY A 245 17.59 23.82 12.96
CA GLY A 245 18.04 25.21 12.78
C GLY A 245 19.04 25.71 13.81
N LYS A 246 18.97 25.23 15.06
CA LYS A 246 19.91 25.59 16.13
C LYS A 246 21.18 24.70 16.13
N ALA A 247 21.05 23.44 15.74
CA ALA A 247 22.16 22.50 15.60
C ALA A 247 22.90 22.63 14.27
N GLY A 248 22.32 23.31 13.29
CA GLY A 248 22.87 23.51 11.95
C GLY A 248 23.96 24.59 11.84
N LYS A 249 24.36 25.23 12.94
CA LYS A 249 25.55 26.09 12.96
C LYS A 249 26.83 25.25 12.86
N GLY A 250 27.05 24.59 11.78
CA GLY A 250 28.16 23.67 11.53
C GLY A 250 27.85 22.64 10.47
N PHE A 251 26.59 22.58 10.02
CA PHE A 251 26.24 21.74 8.88
C PHE A 251 26.78 22.38 7.61
N SER A 252 27.85 21.84 7.11
CA SER A 252 28.39 22.16 5.79
C SER A 252 28.55 20.82 5.05
N MET A 253 27.75 20.63 4.03
CA MET A 253 28.00 19.52 3.12
C MET A 253 29.28 19.84 2.35
N PRO A 254 30.25 18.91 2.27
CA PRO A 254 31.49 19.16 1.52
C PRO A 254 31.18 19.64 0.10
N GLU A 255 31.84 20.70 -0.34
CA GLU A 255 31.65 21.21 -1.70
C GLU A 255 31.89 20.10 -2.72
N GLY A 256 30.95 19.98 -3.66
CA GLY A 256 31.03 18.99 -4.72
C GLY A 256 30.66 17.55 -4.30
N TYR A 257 30.28 17.26 -3.05
CA TYR A 257 29.91 15.89 -2.64
C TYR A 257 28.77 15.33 -3.50
N LEU A 258 27.67 16.07 -3.61
CA LEU A 258 26.53 15.65 -4.44
C LEU A 258 26.90 15.59 -5.93
N LYS A 259 27.70 16.54 -6.39
CA LYS A 259 28.18 16.56 -7.77
C LYS A 259 29.01 15.30 -8.09
N LYS A 260 29.94 14.93 -7.21
CA LYS A 260 30.72 13.68 -7.35
C LYS A 260 29.83 12.44 -7.34
N LYS A 261 28.77 12.42 -6.53
CA LYS A 261 27.81 11.30 -6.51
C LYS A 261 27.02 11.20 -7.82
N ILE A 262 26.57 12.33 -8.36
CA ILE A 262 25.87 12.38 -9.66
C ILE A 262 26.84 11.98 -10.79
N GLU A 263 28.07 12.48 -10.77
CA GLU A 263 29.12 12.13 -11.74
C GLU A 263 29.48 10.64 -11.70
N ALA A 264 29.48 10.04 -10.50
CA ALA A 264 29.73 8.60 -10.33
C ALA A 264 28.63 7.72 -10.93
N LEU A 265 27.40 8.23 -11.08
CA LEU A 265 26.32 7.56 -11.80
C LEU A 265 26.50 7.62 -13.33
N GLY A 266 27.43 8.44 -13.81
CA GLY A 266 27.68 8.66 -15.23
C GLY A 266 26.57 9.43 -15.96
N PRO A 267 26.64 9.51 -17.29
CA PRO A 267 25.57 10.10 -18.09
C PRO A 267 24.30 9.24 -18.00
N VAL A 268 23.15 9.86 -18.28
CA VAL A 268 21.87 9.14 -18.31
C VAL A 268 21.96 8.01 -19.35
N SER A 269 21.78 6.79 -18.91
CA SER A 269 21.91 5.60 -19.78
C SER A 269 20.69 5.44 -20.70
N ALA A 270 20.83 4.64 -21.77
CA ALA A 270 19.70 4.30 -22.63
C ALA A 270 18.57 3.61 -21.84
N HIS A 271 18.92 2.77 -20.87
CA HIS A 271 17.95 2.11 -19.99
C HIS A 271 17.19 3.12 -19.13
N GLU A 272 17.86 4.15 -18.58
CA GLU A 272 17.21 5.22 -17.84
C GLU A 272 16.24 6.03 -18.73
N HIS A 273 16.62 6.34 -19.98
CA HIS A 273 15.73 7.02 -20.91
C HIS A 273 14.48 6.19 -21.21
N VAL A 274 14.65 4.91 -21.50
CA VAL A 274 13.53 3.99 -21.74
C VAL A 274 12.61 3.93 -20.52
N ALA A 275 13.17 3.79 -19.31
CA ALA A 275 12.40 3.74 -18.07
C ALA A 275 11.62 5.04 -17.83
N ILE A 276 12.21 6.21 -18.09
CA ILE A 276 11.51 7.51 -18.00
C ILE A 276 10.35 7.56 -18.99
N TRP A 277 10.59 7.21 -20.26
CA TRP A 277 9.55 7.27 -21.28
C TRP A 277 8.40 6.29 -21.02
N ILE A 278 8.70 5.07 -20.57
CA ILE A 278 7.66 4.10 -20.15
C ILE A 278 6.75 4.71 -19.10
N MET A 279 7.33 5.32 -18.05
CA MET A 279 6.54 5.94 -16.99
C MET A 279 5.76 7.16 -17.48
N VAL A 280 6.37 8.03 -18.28
CA VAL A 280 5.69 9.23 -18.81
C VAL A 280 4.51 8.82 -19.68
N VAL A 281 4.71 7.87 -20.60
CA VAL A 281 3.63 7.37 -21.46
C VAL A 281 2.54 6.68 -20.63
N ALA A 282 2.91 5.86 -19.64
CA ALA A 282 1.96 5.22 -18.75
C ALA A 282 1.10 6.26 -17.99
N LEU A 283 1.73 7.29 -17.41
CA LEU A 283 1.01 8.36 -16.71
C LEU A 283 0.08 9.14 -17.64
N VAL A 284 0.53 9.48 -18.85
CA VAL A 284 -0.31 10.16 -19.84
C VAL A 284 -1.51 9.30 -20.21
N LEU A 285 -1.29 8.01 -20.47
CA LEU A 285 -2.37 7.09 -20.83
C LEU A 285 -3.35 6.87 -19.64
N TRP A 286 -2.86 6.78 -18.40
CA TRP A 286 -3.74 6.65 -17.22
C TRP A 286 -4.57 7.89 -16.95
N CYS A 287 -4.03 9.09 -17.23
CA CYS A 287 -4.76 10.34 -17.01
C CYS A 287 -5.66 10.72 -18.18
N SER A 288 -5.27 10.44 -19.41
CA SER A 288 -5.90 10.98 -20.61
C SER A 288 -6.10 9.95 -21.72
N GLY A 289 -5.81 8.68 -21.51
CA GLY A 289 -5.89 7.63 -22.53
C GLY A 289 -7.25 7.56 -23.21
N PRO A 290 -8.36 7.38 -22.49
CA PRO A 290 -9.69 7.33 -23.09
C PRO A 290 -10.01 8.56 -23.93
N GLN A 291 -9.65 9.75 -23.46
CA GLN A 291 -9.89 11.02 -24.14
C GLN A 291 -9.06 11.15 -25.42
N ILE A 292 -7.79 10.70 -25.40
CA ILE A 292 -6.89 10.70 -26.54
C ILE A 292 -7.44 9.78 -27.64
N PHE A 293 -7.84 8.57 -27.30
CA PHE A 293 -8.36 7.59 -28.25
C PHE A 293 -9.72 8.04 -28.83
N SER A 294 -10.61 8.59 -28.00
CA SER A 294 -11.87 9.15 -28.45
C SER A 294 -11.67 10.33 -29.40
N ALA A 295 -10.71 11.23 -29.09
CA ALA A 295 -10.36 12.34 -29.99
C ALA A 295 -9.79 11.91 -31.33
N LEU A 296 -9.22 10.71 -31.40
CA LEU A 296 -8.74 10.09 -32.65
C LEU A 296 -9.84 9.33 -33.41
N GLY A 297 -11.08 9.33 -32.92
CA GLY A 297 -12.20 8.59 -33.49
C GLY A 297 -12.19 7.09 -33.21
N LEU A 298 -11.40 6.64 -32.23
CA LEU A 298 -11.20 5.25 -31.82
C LEU A 298 -12.02 4.98 -30.54
N GLU A 299 -13.36 5.03 -30.64
CA GLU A 299 -14.25 4.93 -29.48
C GLU A 299 -14.23 3.55 -28.79
N GLU A 300 -14.08 2.46 -29.56
CA GLU A 300 -14.01 1.11 -28.99
C GLU A 300 -12.69 0.91 -28.23
N GLU A 301 -11.57 1.34 -28.82
CA GLU A 301 -10.25 1.29 -28.20
C GLU A 301 -10.18 2.20 -26.97
N ALA A 302 -10.85 3.35 -26.98
CA ALA A 302 -10.96 4.24 -25.82
C ALA A 302 -11.57 3.53 -24.62
N ARG A 303 -12.62 2.72 -24.82
CA ARG A 303 -13.23 1.91 -23.76
C ARG A 303 -12.34 0.79 -23.24
N MET A 304 -11.43 0.27 -24.08
CA MET A 304 -10.47 -0.75 -23.70
C MET A 304 -9.25 -0.20 -22.96
N MET A 305 -8.97 1.11 -23.04
CA MET A 305 -7.83 1.76 -22.36
C MET A 305 -8.08 1.96 -20.87
N THR A 306 -8.35 0.87 -20.17
CA THR A 306 -8.47 0.85 -18.71
C THR A 306 -7.08 0.84 -18.05
N ALA A 307 -7.01 1.28 -16.81
CA ALA A 307 -5.73 1.34 -16.09
C ALA A 307 -4.97 -0.01 -16.04
N PRO A 308 -5.63 -1.17 -15.84
CA PRO A 308 -4.97 -2.47 -15.92
C PRO A 308 -4.40 -2.81 -17.29
N VAL A 309 -5.13 -2.51 -18.36
CA VAL A 309 -4.67 -2.77 -19.76
C VAL A 309 -3.43 -1.94 -20.05
N ILE A 310 -3.45 -0.65 -19.71
CA ILE A 310 -2.30 0.24 -19.87
C ILE A 310 -1.10 -0.28 -19.07
N ALA A 311 -1.31 -0.71 -17.83
CA ALA A 311 -0.24 -1.23 -16.98
C ALA A 311 0.43 -2.47 -17.61
N VAL A 312 -0.37 -3.42 -18.10
CA VAL A 312 0.15 -4.63 -18.74
C VAL A 312 0.84 -4.32 -20.07
N LEU A 313 0.28 -3.42 -20.89
CA LEU A 313 0.88 -2.99 -22.15
C LEU A 313 2.23 -2.29 -21.94
N MET A 314 2.33 -1.45 -20.90
CA MET A 314 3.56 -0.70 -20.62
C MET A 314 4.59 -1.52 -19.83
N GLY A 315 4.17 -2.64 -19.29
CA GLY A 315 5.03 -3.55 -18.56
C GLY A 315 5.24 -4.86 -19.30
N ALA A 316 6.41 -5.11 -19.81
CA ALA A 316 6.74 -6.41 -20.41
C ALA A 316 7.83 -7.09 -19.59
N SER A 317 7.42 -8.06 -18.79
CA SER A 317 8.27 -9.02 -18.07
C SER A 317 9.09 -8.51 -16.86
N ALA A 318 8.75 -8.88 -15.71
CA ALA A 318 9.57 -9.37 -14.59
C ALA A 318 8.77 -9.43 -13.29
N LEU A 319 8.78 -10.49 -12.80
CA LEU A 319 8.18 -11.19 -11.71
C LEU A 319 8.51 -10.60 -10.34
N LEU A 320 7.51 -10.02 -9.70
CA LEU A 320 7.44 -10.02 -8.24
C LEU A 320 6.26 -10.91 -7.81
N VAL A 321 6.39 -12.20 -8.12
CA VAL A 321 5.41 -13.24 -7.78
C VAL A 321 4.90 -13.14 -6.34
N PRO A 322 5.73 -12.88 -5.30
CA PRO A 322 5.26 -12.79 -3.93
C PRO A 322 4.23 -11.69 -3.67
N ILE A 323 4.41 -10.51 -4.27
CA ILE A 323 3.48 -9.38 -4.10
C ILE A 323 2.15 -9.66 -4.78
N ILE A 324 2.17 -10.24 -5.99
CA ILE A 324 0.95 -10.60 -6.71
C ILE A 324 0.15 -11.65 -5.93
N VAL A 325 0.82 -12.67 -5.42
CA VAL A 325 0.18 -13.74 -4.64
C VAL A 325 -0.46 -13.20 -3.35
N LEU A 326 0.23 -12.30 -2.64
CA LEU A 326 -0.31 -11.65 -1.44
C LEU A 326 -1.58 -10.84 -1.75
N GLN A 327 -1.58 -10.09 -2.84
CA GLN A 327 -2.73 -9.29 -3.28
C GLN A 327 -3.94 -10.14 -3.68
N ILE A 328 -3.72 -11.26 -4.37
CA ILE A 328 -4.78 -12.21 -4.71
C ILE A 328 -5.49 -12.68 -3.43
N GLY A 329 -4.72 -13.08 -2.42
CA GLY A 329 -5.28 -13.52 -1.14
C GLY A 329 -6.12 -12.44 -0.45
N ALA A 330 -5.64 -11.19 -0.45
CA ALA A 330 -6.35 -10.06 0.16
C ALA A 330 -7.68 -9.77 -0.54
N ILE A 331 -7.72 -9.79 -1.88
CA ILE A 331 -8.96 -9.57 -2.65
C ILE A 331 -9.94 -10.73 -2.42
N ALA A 332 -9.47 -11.97 -2.47
CA ALA A 332 -10.30 -13.15 -2.21
C ALA A 332 -10.93 -13.09 -0.81
N PHE A 333 -10.16 -12.68 0.20
CA PHE A 333 -10.63 -12.52 1.57
C PHE A 333 -11.80 -11.51 1.66
N GLY A 334 -11.65 -10.32 1.05
CA GLY A 334 -12.71 -9.30 1.05
C GLY A 334 -14.00 -9.80 0.36
N GLN A 335 -13.87 -10.48 -0.78
CA GLN A 335 -15.03 -11.03 -1.51
C GLN A 335 -15.77 -12.09 -0.71
N VAL A 336 -15.05 -12.92 0.04
CA VAL A 336 -15.66 -13.96 0.90
C VAL A 336 -16.46 -13.34 2.03
N LEU A 337 -15.96 -12.30 2.68
CA LEU A 337 -16.70 -11.58 3.74
C LEU A 337 -18.02 -11.01 3.21
N LEU A 338 -17.99 -10.39 2.02
CA LEU A 338 -19.19 -9.87 1.37
C LEU A 338 -20.21 -10.98 1.04
N LYS A 339 -19.74 -12.08 0.45
CA LYS A 339 -20.62 -13.20 0.10
C LYS A 339 -21.29 -13.82 1.32
N GLY A 340 -20.57 -13.90 2.44
CA GLY A 340 -21.11 -14.41 3.70
C GLY A 340 -22.04 -13.44 4.45
N GLY A 341 -22.16 -12.18 3.98
CA GLY A 341 -22.90 -11.14 4.69
C GLY A 341 -22.27 -10.74 6.03
N VAL A 342 -21.00 -11.08 6.22
CA VAL A 342 -20.26 -10.79 7.45
C VAL A 342 -20.09 -9.29 7.64
N ASP A 343 -19.92 -8.55 6.55
CA ASP A 343 -19.87 -7.09 6.50
C ASP A 343 -21.12 -6.45 7.12
N LYS A 344 -22.30 -6.88 6.71
CA LYS A 344 -23.57 -6.35 7.22
C LYS A 344 -23.76 -6.71 8.68
N TRP A 345 -23.46 -7.94 9.06
CA TRP A 345 -23.55 -8.39 10.43
C TRP A 345 -22.59 -7.59 11.35
N MET A 346 -21.33 -7.40 10.94
CA MET A 346 -20.37 -6.60 11.69
C MET A 346 -20.81 -5.13 11.83
N ALA A 347 -21.36 -4.55 10.74
CA ALA A 347 -21.91 -3.20 10.79
C ALA A 347 -23.06 -3.08 11.79
N GLN A 348 -23.96 -4.06 11.84
CA GLN A 348 -25.05 -4.10 12.83
C GLN A 348 -24.53 -4.24 14.26
N CYS A 349 -23.54 -5.11 14.49
CA CYS A 349 -22.92 -5.24 15.81
C CYS A 349 -22.28 -3.92 16.27
N ILE A 350 -21.59 -3.22 15.38
CA ILE A 350 -21.00 -1.91 15.67
C ILE A 350 -22.09 -0.89 15.98
N GLN A 351 -23.18 -0.90 15.21
CA GLN A 351 -24.34 -0.02 15.48
C GLN A 351 -24.97 -0.30 16.84
N MET A 352 -25.12 -1.55 17.24
CA MET A 352 -25.63 -1.92 18.57
C MET A 352 -24.72 -1.43 19.70
N LEU A 353 -23.40 -1.41 19.48
CA LEU A 353 -22.43 -0.95 20.48
C LEU A 353 -22.35 0.57 20.54
N LEU A 354 -22.44 1.26 19.41
CA LEU A 354 -22.26 2.71 19.33
C LEU A 354 -23.58 3.48 19.49
N GLY A 355 -24.74 2.86 19.18
CA GLY A 355 -26.04 3.54 19.20
C GLY A 355 -26.14 4.66 18.15
N ASP A 356 -27.00 5.65 18.40
CA ASP A 356 -27.25 6.79 17.52
C ASP A 356 -26.19 7.90 17.69
N ILE A 357 -24.96 7.61 17.23
CA ILE A 357 -23.86 8.59 17.20
C ILE A 357 -23.83 9.28 15.85
N HIS A 358 -23.38 10.52 15.80
CA HIS A 358 -23.23 11.28 14.56
C HIS A 358 -22.29 10.58 13.58
N GLY A 359 -22.72 10.39 12.32
CA GLY A 359 -22.01 9.58 11.32
C GLY A 359 -20.54 10.00 11.09
N LEU A 360 -20.22 11.29 11.16
CA LEU A 360 -18.83 11.75 11.07
C LEU A 360 -17.91 11.19 12.18
N LEU A 361 -18.42 11.01 13.40
CA LEU A 361 -17.63 10.42 14.49
C LEU A 361 -17.36 8.94 14.23
N VAL A 362 -18.36 8.23 13.70
CA VAL A 362 -18.20 6.82 13.30
C VAL A 362 -17.17 6.71 12.17
N TRP A 363 -17.24 7.58 11.17
CA TRP A 363 -16.27 7.63 10.08
C TRP A 363 -14.84 7.87 10.59
N PHE A 364 -14.61 8.90 11.41
CA PHE A 364 -13.29 9.16 12.02
C PHE A 364 -12.79 7.98 12.87
N ALA A 365 -13.68 7.34 13.64
CA ALA A 365 -13.33 6.16 14.43
C ALA A 365 -12.87 4.99 13.55
N LEU A 366 -13.54 4.74 12.42
CA LEU A 366 -13.17 3.71 11.46
C LEU A 366 -11.78 3.96 10.85
N VAL A 367 -11.51 5.20 10.42
CA VAL A 367 -10.19 5.58 9.91
C VAL A 367 -9.13 5.40 10.97
N PHE A 368 -9.38 5.86 12.19
CA PHE A 368 -8.44 5.74 13.31
C PHE A 368 -8.17 4.28 13.70
N ILE A 369 -9.23 3.47 13.82
CA ILE A 369 -9.13 2.04 14.15
C ILE A 369 -8.36 1.30 13.06
N THR A 370 -8.66 1.57 11.80
CA THR A 370 -7.93 0.96 10.67
C THR A 370 -6.46 1.32 10.73
N GLY A 371 -6.13 2.59 10.95
CA GLY A 371 -4.76 3.05 11.08
C GLY A 371 -4.02 2.41 12.25
N PHE A 372 -4.68 2.27 13.39
CA PHE A 372 -4.09 1.60 14.54
C PHE A 372 -3.78 0.12 14.23
N PHE A 373 -4.73 -0.59 13.66
CA PHE A 373 -4.51 -2.00 13.30
C PHE A 373 -3.49 -2.17 12.18
N SER A 374 -3.40 -1.24 11.24
CA SER A 374 -2.37 -1.27 10.18
C SER A 374 -0.94 -1.16 10.70
N GLN A 375 -0.75 -0.60 11.91
CA GLN A 375 0.57 -0.56 12.56
C GLN A 375 0.94 -1.89 13.23
N ILE A 376 -0.04 -2.71 13.57
CA ILE A 376 0.16 -4.00 14.26
C ILE A 376 0.15 -5.15 13.26
N ILE A 377 -0.75 -5.08 12.28
CA ILE A 377 -0.96 -6.10 11.25
C ILE A 377 -0.69 -5.43 9.89
N MET A 378 -0.16 -6.18 8.93
CA MET A 378 0.06 -5.66 7.58
C MET A 378 -1.24 -5.05 7.01
N SER A 379 -1.16 -3.83 6.46
CA SER A 379 -2.30 -3.10 5.87
C SER A 379 -3.08 -3.92 4.84
N LEU A 380 -2.40 -4.80 4.10
CA LEU A 380 -3.00 -5.73 3.13
C LEU A 380 -3.98 -6.74 3.75
N ALA A 381 -3.89 -7.02 5.05
CA ALA A 381 -4.82 -7.88 5.75
C ALA A 381 -5.96 -7.06 6.40
N VAL A 382 -5.66 -5.86 6.89
CA VAL A 382 -6.62 -4.99 7.59
C VAL A 382 -7.63 -4.37 6.62
N ILE A 383 -7.17 -3.85 5.49
CA ILE A 383 -8.01 -3.14 4.51
C ILE A 383 -9.14 -4.01 3.97
N PRO A 384 -8.92 -5.25 3.50
CA PRO A 384 -10.00 -6.10 2.99
C PRO A 384 -11.09 -6.42 4.02
N LEU A 385 -10.73 -6.41 5.32
CA LEU A 385 -11.69 -6.58 6.42
C LEU A 385 -12.48 -5.30 6.68
N MET A 386 -11.80 -4.16 6.74
CA MET A 386 -12.41 -2.90 7.17
C MET A 386 -13.27 -2.23 6.10
N LEU A 387 -12.93 -2.39 4.80
CA LEU A 387 -13.68 -1.76 3.72
C LEU A 387 -15.14 -2.20 3.62
N PRO A 388 -15.46 -3.51 3.62
CA PRO A 388 -16.86 -3.95 3.61
C PRO A 388 -17.65 -3.42 4.82
N ILE A 389 -17.03 -3.43 6.00
CA ILE A 389 -17.64 -2.91 7.23
C ILE A 389 -17.92 -1.41 7.11
N THR A 390 -16.96 -0.65 6.58
CA THR A 390 -17.09 0.79 6.34
C THR A 390 -18.24 1.09 5.38
N ALA A 391 -18.35 0.34 4.29
CA ALA A 391 -19.44 0.47 3.33
C ALA A 391 -20.80 0.14 3.96
N GLY A 392 -20.87 -0.90 4.79
CA GLY A 392 -22.09 -1.26 5.53
C GLY A 392 -22.53 -0.18 6.51
N LEU A 393 -21.58 0.38 7.27
CA LEU A 393 -21.85 1.46 8.24
C LEU A 393 -22.23 2.78 7.55
N ALA A 394 -21.70 3.05 6.37
CA ALA A 394 -22.05 4.24 5.61
C ALA A 394 -23.55 4.32 5.30
N GLY A 395 -24.16 3.18 4.95
CA GLY A 395 -25.62 3.09 4.74
C GLY A 395 -26.44 3.32 6.02
N ILE A 396 -25.92 2.94 7.18
CA ILE A 396 -26.61 3.07 8.47
C ILE A 396 -26.48 4.51 9.01
N TYR A 397 -25.30 5.10 8.94
CA TYR A 397 -24.99 6.40 9.55
C TYR A 397 -25.05 7.58 8.60
N GLY A 398 -25.36 7.35 7.30
CA GLY A 398 -25.64 8.40 6.31
C GLY A 398 -24.42 9.22 5.84
N PHE A 399 -23.22 8.67 5.88
CA PHE A 399 -22.04 9.29 5.27
C PHE A 399 -21.75 8.68 3.89
N ASP A 400 -20.98 9.41 3.07
CA ASP A 400 -20.64 8.97 1.72
C ASP A 400 -19.77 7.69 1.77
N PRO A 401 -20.24 6.55 1.22
CA PRO A 401 -19.54 5.28 1.31
C PRO A 401 -18.24 5.28 0.50
N LEU A 402 -18.17 5.99 -0.62
CA LEU A 402 -16.98 6.04 -1.46
C LEU A 402 -15.85 6.80 -0.76
N LEU A 403 -16.16 8.00 -0.25
CA LEU A 403 -15.18 8.81 0.48
C LEU A 403 -14.70 8.10 1.75
N ALA A 404 -15.61 7.43 2.46
CA ALA A 404 -15.25 6.68 3.66
C ALA A 404 -14.34 5.49 3.34
N CYS A 405 -14.64 4.70 2.31
CA CYS A 405 -13.80 3.59 1.89
C CYS A 405 -12.41 4.06 1.43
N ILE A 406 -12.33 5.15 0.64
CA ILE A 406 -11.06 5.73 0.21
C ILE A 406 -10.25 6.22 1.41
N SER A 407 -10.87 6.93 2.37
CA SER A 407 -10.19 7.44 3.56
C SER A 407 -9.65 6.33 4.47
N VAL A 408 -10.39 5.24 4.62
CA VAL A 408 -9.94 4.02 5.33
C VAL A 408 -8.78 3.36 4.59
N GLY A 409 -8.77 3.40 3.26
CA GLY A 409 -7.69 2.87 2.45
C GLY A 409 -6.40 3.69 2.50
N PHE A 410 -6.47 4.96 2.91
CA PHE A 410 -5.31 5.85 3.04
C PHE A 410 -4.51 5.64 4.34
N VAL A 411 -4.94 4.75 5.20
CA VAL A 411 -4.35 4.48 6.51
C VAL A 411 -3.63 3.14 6.53
#